data_faca20b2f71a0ee18bc09c5dfe239ee0
#
_entry.id   faca20b2f71a0ee18bc09c5dfe239ee0
#
_cell.length_a   1.000
_cell.length_b   1.000
_cell.length_c   1.000
_cell.angle_alpha   90.00
_cell.angle_beta   90.00
_cell.angle_gamma   90.00
#
_symmetry.space_group_name_H-M   'P 1'
#
loop_
_entity.id
_entity.type
_entity.pdbx_description
1 polymer ?
#
loop_
_entity_poly.entity_id
_entity_poly.type
_entity_poly.pdbx_seq_one_letter_code
_entity_poly.pdbx_strand_id
1 'polypeptide(L)'
;GDKVIWIIFLCLCLISIIEGFSAASTLTYKSGDHWGPITQHSIILMVGAVVVVFLHNVPYKWFQVFPVFLYPISLVLLAFVTLMGIITGDRVNGAARWMTFMGLQFQPSELAKMAVIIAVSFILSKRQDEYGANPNAFKYIMILTGLVFLLIAPENLSTAMLLFGVVCMMMFSGRVSATQLF
;
A
#
# COMPACT_ATOMS: atom_id res chain seq x y z
N GLY A 1 -5.74 8.75 -20.11
CA GLY A 1 -6.37 8.02 -19.03
C GLY A 1 -7.87 8.04 -19.14
N ASP A 2 -8.54 7.08 -18.51
CA ASP A 2 -10.00 7.02 -18.51
C ASP A 2 -10.57 8.18 -17.68
N LYS A 3 -11.49 8.93 -18.29
CA LYS A 3 -12.15 10.09 -17.65
C LYS A 3 -12.96 9.68 -16.42
N VAL A 4 -13.56 8.49 -16.42
CA VAL A 4 -14.34 7.99 -15.30
C VAL A 4 -13.47 7.78 -14.07
N ILE A 5 -12.27 7.21 -14.23
CA ILE A 5 -11.31 7.01 -13.13
C ILE A 5 -10.90 8.36 -12.53
N TRP A 6 -10.64 9.36 -13.35
CA TRP A 6 -10.29 10.71 -12.89
C TRP A 6 -11.42 11.39 -12.12
N ILE A 7 -12.67 11.24 -12.59
CA ILE A 7 -13.85 11.78 -11.89
C ILE A 7 -14.00 11.11 -10.52
N ILE A 8 -13.91 9.78 -10.46
CA ILE A 8 -13.99 9.03 -9.20
C ILE A 8 -12.87 9.48 -8.24
N PHE A 9 -11.64 9.60 -8.73
CA PHE A 9 -10.51 10.07 -7.93
C PHE A 9 -10.77 11.45 -7.34
N LEU A 10 -11.23 12.42 -8.14
CA LEU A 10 -11.54 13.77 -7.67
C LEU A 10 -12.69 13.77 -6.66
N CYS A 11 -13.76 12.98 -6.90
CA CYS A 11 -14.85 12.83 -5.94
C CYS A 11 -14.38 12.29 -4.60
N LEU A 12 -13.52 11.27 -4.61
CA LEU A 12 -12.94 10.69 -3.40
C LEU A 12 -12.05 11.70 -2.66
N CYS A 13 -11.28 12.52 -3.36
CA CYS A 13 -10.50 13.60 -2.77
C CYS A 13 -11.39 14.63 -2.06
N LEU A 14 -12.50 15.04 -2.69
CA LEU A 14 -13.45 15.97 -2.09
C LEU A 14 -14.12 15.38 -0.84
N ILE A 15 -14.58 14.14 -0.92
CA ILE A 15 -15.16 13.42 0.23
C ILE A 15 -14.15 13.35 1.38
N SER A 16 -12.89 13.02 1.08
CA SER A 16 -11.82 12.94 2.08
C SER A 16 -11.59 14.27 2.81
N ILE A 17 -11.65 15.39 2.09
CA ILE A 17 -11.53 16.73 2.72
C ILE A 17 -12.73 17.00 3.64
N ILE A 18 -13.95 16.68 3.20
CA ILE A 18 -15.18 16.91 3.98
C ILE A 18 -15.17 16.03 5.23
N GLU A 19 -14.82 14.76 5.12
CA GLU A 19 -14.72 13.87 6.26
C GLU A 19 -13.60 14.27 7.22
N GLY A 20 -12.45 14.68 6.68
CA GLY A 20 -11.34 15.20 7.48
C GLY A 20 -11.75 16.45 8.28
N PHE A 21 -12.52 17.35 7.68
CA PHE A 21 -13.10 18.50 8.37
C PHE A 21 -14.05 18.07 9.51
N SER A 22 -14.96 17.14 9.23
CA SER A 22 -15.91 16.63 10.21
C SER A 22 -15.22 15.92 11.38
N ALA A 23 -14.23 15.06 11.10
CA ALA A 23 -13.47 14.36 12.12
C ALA A 23 -12.60 15.30 12.96
N ALA A 24 -11.96 16.28 12.33
CA ALA A 24 -11.15 17.28 13.03
C ALA A 24 -11.99 18.18 13.96
N SER A 25 -13.23 18.47 13.63
CA SER A 25 -14.10 19.33 14.44
C SER A 25 -14.30 18.81 15.86
N THR A 26 -14.32 17.50 16.07
CA THR A 26 -14.45 16.87 17.39
C THR A 26 -13.16 16.93 18.22
N LEU A 27 -12.00 16.87 17.57
CA LEU A 27 -10.69 16.94 18.23
C LEU A 27 -10.28 18.39 18.54
N THR A 28 -10.62 19.33 17.68
CA THR A 28 -10.26 20.74 17.78
C THR A 28 -11.11 21.51 18.82
N TYR A 29 -12.26 20.98 19.22
CA TYR A 29 -13.03 21.54 20.33
C TYR A 29 -12.21 21.56 21.64
N LYS A 30 -11.21 20.69 21.78
CA LYS A 30 -10.31 20.64 22.93
C LYS A 30 -9.04 21.50 22.78
N SER A 31 -8.55 21.74 21.57
CA SER A 31 -7.28 22.44 21.29
C SER A 31 -7.39 23.87 20.82
N GLY A 32 -8.59 24.32 20.40
CA GLY A 32 -8.84 25.69 19.92
C GLY A 32 -8.33 25.98 18.50
N ASP A 33 -7.54 25.10 17.88
CA ASP A 33 -7.05 25.26 16.51
C ASP A 33 -7.88 24.40 15.53
N HIS A 34 -8.84 25.05 14.87
CA HIS A 34 -9.74 24.38 13.92
C HIS A 34 -9.12 24.18 12.53
N TRP A 35 -8.14 24.95 12.16
CA TRP A 35 -7.60 24.98 10.79
C TRP A 35 -6.35 24.13 10.58
N GLY A 36 -5.55 23.93 11.63
CA GLY A 36 -4.28 23.20 11.54
C GLY A 36 -4.41 21.78 10.93
N PRO A 37 -5.24 20.88 11.49
CA PRO A 37 -5.40 19.52 10.98
C PRO A 37 -5.95 19.47 9.55
N ILE A 38 -6.86 20.38 9.19
CA ILE A 38 -7.50 20.43 7.87
C ILE A 38 -6.52 20.90 6.80
N THR A 39 -5.75 21.95 7.10
CA THR A 39 -4.73 22.46 6.18
C THR A 39 -3.65 21.42 5.94
N GLN A 40 -3.18 20.74 6.99
CA GLN A 40 -2.22 19.66 6.87
C GLN A 40 -2.75 18.50 5.99
N HIS A 41 -3.98 18.05 6.25
CA HIS A 41 -4.62 17.00 5.45
C HIS A 41 -4.77 17.40 3.99
N SER A 42 -5.24 18.63 3.72
CA SER A 42 -5.43 19.15 2.36
C SER A 42 -4.11 19.29 1.61
N ILE A 43 -3.04 19.72 2.27
CA ILE A 43 -1.70 19.81 1.67
C ILE A 43 -1.18 18.42 1.29
N ILE A 44 -1.29 17.43 2.19
CA ILE A 44 -0.86 16.05 1.92
C ILE A 44 -1.65 15.46 0.76
N LEU A 45 -2.96 15.69 0.72
CA LEU A 45 -3.82 15.23 -0.36
C LEU A 45 -3.44 15.87 -1.71
N MET A 46 -3.16 17.16 -1.71
CA MET A 46 -2.73 17.89 -2.91
C MET A 46 -1.37 17.38 -3.41
N VAL A 47 -0.40 17.19 -2.52
CA VAL A 47 0.90 16.59 -2.87
C VAL A 47 0.70 15.18 -3.44
N GLY A 48 -0.16 14.36 -2.83
CA GLY A 48 -0.52 13.04 -3.33
C GLY A 48 -1.14 13.11 -4.74
N ALA A 49 -2.04 14.05 -4.98
CA ALA A 49 -2.65 14.25 -6.29
C ALA A 49 -1.61 14.63 -7.36
N VAL A 50 -0.67 15.52 -7.03
CA VAL A 50 0.44 15.87 -7.94
C VAL A 50 1.30 14.65 -8.26
N VAL A 51 1.61 13.81 -7.26
CA VAL A 51 2.36 12.56 -7.46
C VAL A 51 1.58 11.61 -8.39
N VAL A 52 0.26 11.47 -8.22
CA VAL A 52 -0.58 10.63 -9.09
C VAL A 52 -0.53 11.14 -10.54
N VAL A 53 -0.67 12.46 -10.76
CA VAL A 53 -0.56 13.07 -12.10
C VAL A 53 0.82 12.82 -12.71
N PHE A 54 1.88 12.96 -11.91
CA PHE A 54 3.25 12.68 -12.36
C PHE A 54 3.41 11.21 -12.76
N LEU A 55 3.02 10.28 -11.90
CA LEU A 55 3.12 8.84 -12.15
C LEU A 55 2.26 8.39 -13.33
N HIS A 56 1.11 9.05 -13.56
CA HIS A 56 0.26 8.78 -14.73
C HIS A 56 0.98 9.02 -16.05
N ASN A 57 1.91 9.99 -16.11
CA ASN A 57 2.68 10.31 -17.31
C ASN A 57 3.95 9.46 -17.47
N VAL A 58 4.32 8.66 -16.44
CA VAL A 58 5.49 7.78 -16.49
C VAL A 58 5.18 6.55 -17.35
N PRO A 59 6.01 6.22 -18.35
CA PRO A 59 5.83 5.03 -19.18
C PRO A 59 5.85 3.75 -18.31
N TYR A 60 4.90 2.83 -18.56
CA TYR A 60 4.75 1.59 -17.79
C TYR A 60 6.02 0.73 -17.72
N LYS A 61 6.94 0.88 -18.67
CA LYS A 61 8.23 0.18 -18.70
C LYS A 61 9.09 0.45 -17.46
N TRP A 62 9.00 1.63 -16.89
CA TRP A 62 9.73 1.98 -15.67
C TRP A 62 9.19 1.25 -14.44
N PHE A 63 7.88 0.98 -14.42
CA PHE A 63 7.27 0.21 -13.34
C PHE A 63 7.76 -1.24 -13.26
N GLN A 64 8.38 -1.77 -14.31
CA GLN A 64 9.00 -3.09 -14.28
C GLN A 64 10.27 -3.14 -13.42
N VAL A 65 10.95 -2.02 -13.26
CA VAL A 65 12.18 -1.90 -12.46
C VAL A 65 11.87 -1.58 -11.00
N PHE A 66 10.75 -0.92 -10.73
CA PHE A 66 10.34 -0.52 -9.38
C PHE A 66 10.33 -1.67 -8.36
N PRO A 67 9.79 -2.86 -8.65
CA PRO A 67 9.73 -3.94 -7.68
C PRO A 67 11.09 -4.39 -7.19
N VAL A 68 12.12 -4.34 -8.04
CA VAL A 68 13.47 -4.79 -7.72
C VAL A 68 14.07 -3.98 -6.57
N PHE A 69 13.77 -2.69 -6.51
CA PHE A 69 14.26 -1.79 -5.47
C PHE A 69 13.22 -1.59 -4.35
N LEU A 70 11.96 -1.40 -4.73
CA LEU A 70 10.90 -1.04 -3.78
C LEU A 70 10.60 -2.19 -2.81
N TYR A 71 10.63 -3.43 -3.29
CA TYR A 71 10.31 -4.59 -2.45
C TYR A 71 11.35 -4.81 -1.34
N PRO A 72 12.67 -4.90 -1.60
CA PRO A 72 13.65 -5.07 -0.52
C PRO A 72 13.68 -3.86 0.42
N ILE A 73 13.54 -2.63 -0.09
CA ILE A 73 13.48 -1.44 0.76
C ILE A 73 12.27 -1.51 1.69
N SER A 74 11.10 -1.87 1.18
CA SER A 74 9.90 -1.99 1.99
C SER A 74 9.99 -3.09 3.04
N LEU A 75 10.64 -4.21 2.73
CA LEU A 75 10.89 -5.29 3.69
C LEU A 75 11.81 -4.84 4.83
N VAL A 76 12.89 -4.12 4.51
CA VAL A 76 13.83 -3.61 5.51
C VAL A 76 13.12 -2.60 6.41
N LEU A 77 12.36 -1.65 5.84
CA LEU A 77 11.59 -0.68 6.62
C LEU A 77 10.54 -1.34 7.50
N LEU A 78 9.84 -2.33 6.98
CA LEU A 78 8.81 -3.06 7.72
C LEU A 78 9.42 -3.86 8.87
N ALA A 79 10.52 -4.59 8.60
CA ALA A 79 11.25 -5.33 9.63
C ALA A 79 11.81 -4.38 10.71
N PHE A 80 12.36 -3.23 10.30
CA PHE A 80 12.88 -2.23 11.22
C PHE A 80 11.80 -1.71 12.19
N VAL A 81 10.61 -1.34 11.66
CA VAL A 81 9.51 -0.84 12.49
C VAL A 81 8.99 -1.93 13.43
N THR A 82 8.84 -3.16 12.94
CA THR A 82 8.39 -4.29 13.77
C THR A 82 9.41 -4.56 14.89
N LEU A 83 10.70 -4.57 14.61
CA LEU A 83 11.76 -4.77 15.61
C LEU A 83 11.79 -3.63 16.62
N MET A 84 11.73 -2.38 16.17
CA MET A 84 11.69 -1.22 17.06
C MET A 84 10.47 -1.28 17.99
N GLY A 85 9.30 -1.63 17.48
CA GLY A 85 8.10 -1.79 18.31
C GLY A 85 8.22 -2.88 19.38
N ILE A 86 9.00 -3.93 19.10
CA ILE A 86 9.29 -4.99 20.10
C ILE A 86 10.28 -4.49 21.15
N ILE A 87 11.32 -3.74 20.75
CA ILE A 87 12.40 -3.31 21.64
C ILE A 87 11.98 -2.14 22.52
N THR A 88 11.33 -1.13 21.94
CA THR A 88 10.98 0.12 22.68
C THR A 88 9.68 0.01 23.45
N GLY A 89 8.82 -0.96 23.10
CA GLY A 89 7.49 -1.07 23.69
C GLY A 89 6.54 0.07 23.27
N ASP A 90 7.00 1.03 22.46
CA ASP A 90 6.20 2.14 21.94
C ASP A 90 5.22 1.65 20.89
N ARG A 91 4.03 1.28 21.37
CA ARG A 91 2.93 0.83 20.52
C ARG A 91 1.83 1.87 20.55
N VAL A 92 1.70 2.66 19.50
CA VAL A 92 0.55 3.54 19.33
C VAL A 92 -0.67 2.66 19.02
N ASN A 93 -1.68 2.66 19.93
CA ASN A 93 -2.85 1.77 19.86
C ASN A 93 -2.50 0.26 19.78
N GLY A 94 -1.42 -0.17 20.46
CA GLY A 94 -1.03 -1.57 20.52
C GLY A 94 -0.20 -2.08 19.35
N ALA A 95 0.21 -1.22 18.41
CA ALA A 95 1.00 -1.61 17.25
C ALA A 95 2.05 -0.56 16.87
N ALA A 96 3.26 -1.03 16.54
CA ALA A 96 4.33 -0.20 16.00
C ALA A 96 4.16 -0.09 14.47
N ARG A 97 3.24 0.78 14.02
CA ARG A 97 2.86 0.87 12.59
C ARG A 97 3.40 2.09 11.89
N TRP A 98 3.73 3.13 12.64
CA TRP A 98 3.98 4.45 12.10
C TRP A 98 5.42 4.88 12.32
N MET A 99 6.02 5.42 11.27
CA MET A 99 7.27 6.15 11.34
C MET A 99 6.97 7.62 11.11
N THR A 100 7.59 8.49 11.93
CA THR A 100 7.54 9.93 11.70
C THR A 100 8.82 10.35 11.00
N PHE A 101 8.69 10.84 9.77
CA PHE A 101 9.80 11.36 8.99
C PHE A 101 9.50 12.81 8.60
N MET A 102 10.31 13.75 9.04
CA MET A 102 10.14 15.20 8.79
C MET A 102 8.75 15.74 9.19
N GLY A 103 8.17 15.22 10.28
CA GLY A 103 6.81 15.63 10.73
C GLY A 103 5.66 14.97 9.97
N LEU A 104 5.94 14.15 8.97
CA LEU A 104 4.94 13.35 8.26
C LEU A 104 4.92 11.94 8.84
N GLN A 105 3.73 11.44 9.13
CA GLN A 105 3.56 10.04 9.54
C GLN A 105 3.49 9.16 8.29
N PHE A 106 4.37 8.17 8.26
CA PHE A 106 4.50 7.21 7.18
C PHE A 106 4.33 5.80 7.71
N GLN A 107 3.55 4.98 7.02
CA GLN A 107 3.32 3.59 7.38
C GLN A 107 4.05 2.67 6.39
N PRO A 108 5.14 1.98 6.80
CA PRO A 108 5.90 1.10 5.92
C PRO A 108 5.09 -0.03 5.28
N SER A 109 4.03 -0.51 5.94
CA SER A 109 3.16 -1.54 5.38
C SER A 109 2.39 -1.08 4.14
N GLU A 110 2.09 0.22 3.99
CA GLU A 110 1.48 0.76 2.77
C GLU A 110 2.44 0.64 1.58
N LEU A 111 3.72 0.99 1.81
CA LEU A 111 4.75 0.84 0.79
C LEU A 111 4.96 -0.63 0.42
N ALA A 112 4.99 -1.52 1.43
CA ALA A 112 5.16 -2.95 1.21
C ALA A 112 4.01 -3.56 0.40
N LYS A 113 2.76 -3.15 0.66
CA LYS A 113 1.60 -3.57 -0.14
C LYS A 113 1.74 -3.18 -1.60
N MET A 114 2.09 -1.92 -1.87
CA MET A 114 2.31 -1.44 -3.24
C MET A 114 3.44 -2.23 -3.91
N ALA A 115 4.56 -2.45 -3.22
CA ALA A 115 5.69 -3.20 -3.74
C ALA A 115 5.30 -4.64 -4.12
N VAL A 116 4.53 -5.33 -3.26
CA VAL A 116 4.01 -6.69 -3.54
C VAL A 116 3.11 -6.70 -4.76
N ILE A 117 2.13 -5.79 -4.84
CA ILE A 117 1.17 -5.73 -5.97
C ILE A 117 1.91 -5.53 -7.30
N ILE A 118 2.87 -4.60 -7.34
CA ILE A 118 3.66 -4.33 -8.56
C ILE A 118 4.55 -5.54 -8.88
N ALA A 119 5.18 -6.17 -7.90
CA ALA A 119 6.04 -7.34 -8.10
C ALA A 119 5.24 -8.55 -8.59
N VAL A 120 4.05 -8.81 -8.02
CA VAL A 120 3.15 -9.90 -8.46
C VAL A 120 2.69 -9.66 -9.89
N SER A 121 2.27 -8.42 -10.22
CA SER A 121 1.89 -8.04 -11.57
C SER A 121 3.03 -8.28 -12.57
N PHE A 122 4.26 -7.93 -12.20
CA PHE A 122 5.44 -8.15 -13.03
C PHE A 122 5.73 -9.64 -13.23
N ILE A 123 5.67 -10.47 -12.16
CA ILE A 123 5.89 -11.91 -12.23
C ILE A 123 4.85 -12.55 -13.14
N LEU A 124 3.57 -12.23 -12.97
CA LEU A 124 2.48 -12.74 -13.81
C LEU A 124 2.67 -12.34 -15.28
N SER A 125 3.02 -11.08 -15.54
CA SER A 125 3.27 -10.60 -16.91
C SER A 125 4.46 -11.30 -17.62
N LYS A 126 5.52 -11.61 -16.88
CA LYS A 126 6.75 -12.21 -17.44
C LYS A 126 6.70 -13.72 -17.55
N ARG A 127 5.82 -14.38 -16.79
CA ARG A 127 5.76 -15.86 -16.69
C ARG A 127 4.42 -16.40 -17.18
N GLN A 128 3.80 -15.73 -18.16
CA GLN A 128 2.64 -16.23 -18.88
C GLN A 128 3.07 -16.99 -20.13
N ASP A 129 2.58 -18.23 -20.25
CA ASP A 129 2.65 -19.07 -21.43
C ASP A 129 1.28 -19.10 -22.12
N GLU A 130 1.18 -19.74 -23.29
CA GLU A 130 -0.09 -19.86 -24.04
C GLU A 130 -1.22 -20.53 -23.22
N TYR A 131 -0.87 -21.39 -22.27
CA TYR A 131 -1.80 -22.16 -21.43
C TYR A 131 -2.08 -21.50 -20.06
N GLY A 132 -1.45 -20.39 -19.74
CA GLY A 132 -1.61 -19.70 -18.46
C GLY A 132 -0.30 -19.36 -17.76
N ALA A 133 -0.35 -19.09 -16.46
CA ALA A 133 0.84 -18.78 -15.69
C ALA A 133 1.68 -20.05 -15.43
N ASN A 134 2.99 -19.93 -15.59
CA ASN A 134 3.94 -21.00 -15.30
C ASN A 134 3.79 -21.46 -13.83
N PRO A 135 3.80 -22.78 -13.52
CA PRO A 135 3.68 -23.31 -12.15
C PRO A 135 4.65 -22.69 -11.14
N ASN A 136 5.84 -22.32 -11.59
CA ASN A 136 6.83 -21.65 -10.75
C ASN A 136 6.41 -20.22 -10.38
N ALA A 137 5.55 -19.56 -11.18
CA ALA A 137 5.09 -18.21 -10.85
C ALA A 137 4.31 -18.19 -9.53
N PHE A 138 3.43 -19.16 -9.31
CA PHE A 138 2.70 -19.33 -8.05
C PHE A 138 3.65 -19.39 -6.84
N LYS A 139 4.68 -20.24 -6.91
CA LYS A 139 5.66 -20.40 -5.82
C LYS A 139 6.36 -19.09 -5.48
N TYR A 140 6.84 -18.35 -6.49
CA TYR A 140 7.50 -17.06 -6.28
C TYR A 140 6.56 -16.02 -5.68
N ILE A 141 5.32 -15.94 -6.17
CA ILE A 141 4.30 -15.03 -5.67
C ILE A 141 3.99 -15.34 -4.20
N MET A 142 3.80 -16.61 -3.87
CA MET A 142 3.50 -17.04 -2.50
C MET A 142 4.64 -16.75 -1.52
N ILE A 143 5.89 -16.97 -1.90
CA ILE A 143 7.05 -16.65 -1.07
C ILE A 143 7.13 -15.14 -0.83
N LEU A 144 7.02 -14.35 -1.90
CA LEU A 144 7.12 -12.89 -1.85
C LEU A 144 5.98 -12.29 -1.01
N THR A 145 4.76 -12.74 -1.21
CA THR A 145 3.59 -12.27 -0.46
C THR A 145 3.62 -12.77 0.98
N GLY A 146 4.02 -14.03 1.20
CA GLY A 146 4.10 -14.64 2.51
C GLY A 146 5.07 -13.94 3.46
N LEU A 147 6.23 -13.50 2.96
CA LEU A 147 7.19 -12.73 3.76
C LEU A 147 6.59 -11.42 4.27
N VAL A 148 5.94 -10.66 3.39
CA VAL A 148 5.29 -9.40 3.78
C VAL A 148 4.07 -9.65 4.67
N PHE A 149 3.29 -10.71 4.38
CA PHE A 149 2.16 -11.12 5.20
C PHE A 149 2.59 -11.40 6.64
N LEU A 150 3.64 -12.20 6.84
CA LEU A 150 4.14 -12.55 8.17
C LEU A 150 4.65 -11.34 8.96
N LEU A 151 5.20 -10.34 8.29
CA LEU A 151 5.65 -9.11 8.95
C LEU A 151 4.48 -8.17 9.30
N ILE A 152 3.42 -8.13 8.49
CA ILE A 152 2.26 -7.27 8.73
C ILE A 152 1.26 -7.93 9.71
N ALA A 153 1.06 -9.24 9.65
CA ALA A 153 0.01 -9.94 10.38
C ALA A 153 0.02 -9.73 11.90
N PRO A 154 1.17 -9.72 12.60
CA PRO A 154 1.23 -9.46 14.03
C PRO A 154 0.75 -8.06 14.43
N GLU A 155 0.93 -7.09 13.53
CA GLU A 155 0.59 -5.69 13.77
C GLU A 155 -0.82 -5.34 13.27
N ASN A 156 -1.22 -5.93 12.14
CA ASN A 156 -2.51 -5.69 11.51
C ASN A 156 -2.96 -6.87 10.63
N LEU A 157 -3.61 -7.83 11.25
CA LEU A 157 -4.12 -9.01 10.54
C LEU A 157 -5.10 -8.65 9.42
N SER A 158 -5.97 -7.66 9.63
CA SER A 158 -6.94 -7.22 8.61
C SER A 158 -6.25 -6.72 7.34
N THR A 159 -5.21 -5.91 7.49
CA THR A 159 -4.40 -5.42 6.36
C THR A 159 -3.63 -6.54 5.66
N ALA A 160 -3.09 -7.49 6.41
CA ALA A 160 -2.40 -8.66 5.87
C ALA A 160 -3.36 -9.55 5.05
N MET A 161 -4.55 -9.81 5.58
CA MET A 161 -5.60 -10.59 4.89
C MET A 161 -6.09 -9.88 3.63
N LEU A 162 -6.26 -8.57 3.66
CA LEU A 162 -6.64 -7.79 2.50
C LEU A 162 -5.58 -7.90 1.39
N LEU A 163 -4.30 -7.75 1.74
CA LEU A 163 -3.20 -7.93 0.77
C LEU A 163 -3.23 -9.33 0.16
N PHE A 164 -3.38 -10.36 0.99
CA PHE A 164 -3.43 -11.74 0.52
C PHE A 164 -4.62 -11.97 -0.43
N GLY A 165 -5.81 -11.46 -0.09
CA GLY A 165 -7.00 -11.52 -0.93
C GLY A 165 -6.79 -10.84 -2.30
N VAL A 166 -6.17 -9.66 -2.32
CA VAL A 166 -5.83 -8.95 -3.57
C VAL A 166 -4.87 -9.79 -4.41
N VAL A 167 -3.83 -10.37 -3.81
CA VAL A 167 -2.88 -11.23 -4.53
C VAL A 167 -3.56 -12.49 -5.08
N CYS A 168 -4.47 -13.12 -4.34
CA CYS A 168 -5.27 -14.24 -4.85
C CYS A 168 -6.11 -13.84 -6.07
N MET A 169 -6.77 -12.68 -6.03
CA MET A 169 -7.52 -12.14 -7.17
C MET A 169 -6.60 -11.87 -8.38
N MET A 170 -5.40 -11.34 -8.15
CA MET A 170 -4.42 -11.12 -9.21
C MET A 170 -3.96 -12.43 -9.83
N MET A 171 -3.67 -13.46 -9.02
CA MET A 171 -3.31 -14.80 -9.51
C MET A 171 -4.45 -15.44 -10.32
N PHE A 172 -5.68 -15.31 -9.86
CA PHE A 172 -6.86 -15.78 -10.59
C PHE A 172 -6.99 -15.08 -11.95
N SER A 173 -6.87 -13.74 -11.98
CA SER A 173 -6.89 -12.96 -13.21
C SER A 173 -5.70 -13.28 -14.13
N GLY A 174 -4.55 -13.61 -13.56
CA GLY A 174 -3.32 -14.02 -14.25
C GLY A 174 -3.31 -15.47 -14.72
N ARG A 175 -4.45 -16.15 -14.67
CA ARG A 175 -4.60 -17.56 -15.11
C ARG A 175 -3.64 -18.54 -14.43
N VAL A 176 -3.36 -18.34 -13.17
CA VAL A 176 -2.72 -19.37 -12.34
C VAL A 176 -3.69 -20.54 -12.21
N SER A 177 -3.16 -21.78 -12.30
CA SER A 177 -4.02 -22.97 -12.29
C SER A 177 -4.87 -23.04 -11.00
N ALA A 178 -6.16 -23.34 -11.15
CA ALA A 178 -7.09 -23.42 -10.02
C ALA A 178 -6.64 -24.48 -8.98
N THR A 179 -5.97 -25.55 -9.43
CA THR A 179 -5.41 -26.60 -8.57
C THR A 179 -4.27 -26.12 -7.67
N GLN A 180 -3.67 -24.96 -7.94
CA GLN A 180 -2.67 -24.35 -7.09
C GLN A 180 -3.23 -23.30 -6.15
N LEU A 181 -4.42 -22.76 -6.50
CA LEU A 181 -5.11 -21.73 -5.72
C LEU A 181 -6.03 -22.31 -4.64
N PHE A 182 -6.56 -23.52 -4.87
CA PHE A 182 -7.46 -24.28 -4.00
C PHE A 182 -6.90 -25.67 -3.69
#